data_625bcae06a23fb197933fd4f0dac6171
#
_entry.id   625bcae06a23fb197933fd4f0dac6171
#
_cell.length_a   1.000
_cell.length_b   1.000
_cell.length_c   1.000
_cell.angle_alpha   90.00
_cell.angle_beta   90.00
_cell.angle_gamma   90.00
#
_symmetry.space_group_name_H-M   'P 1'
#
loop_
_entity.id
_entity.type
_entity.pdbx_description
1 polymer ?
#
loop_
_entity_poly.entity_id
_entity_poly.type
_entity_poly.pdbx_seq_one_letter_code
_entity_poly.pdbx_strand_id
1 'polypeptide(L)'
;MSEKIPVTVLTGYLGAGKTTLLNRILSEPHGKKYAVIVNEFGEIGIDNDLVVGADEEVFEMNNGCICCTVRGDLIRIIEGLLRRKGQFDGILVETTGLADPAPVAQTFFMDEDVGAKTALDAVVTVADAKWLKDRLKDAPEAKNQIGFADIILLNKTDLVSPDELRDVEGHIRAIN
;
A
#
# COMPACT_ATOMS: atom_id res chain seq x y z
N MET A 1 -25.70 -10.18 8.08
CA MET A 1 -24.23 -10.35 8.10
C MET A 1 -23.66 -8.97 7.82
N SER A 2 -22.84 -8.40 8.72
CA SER A 2 -22.17 -7.13 8.44
C SER A 2 -21.22 -7.34 7.25
N GLU A 3 -21.27 -6.46 6.28
CA GLU A 3 -20.37 -6.47 5.14
C GLU A 3 -18.94 -6.26 5.65
N LYS A 4 -18.00 -7.11 5.22
CA LYS A 4 -16.60 -6.99 5.62
C LYS A 4 -15.97 -5.76 4.96
N ILE A 5 -15.10 -5.07 5.67
CA ILE A 5 -14.37 -3.91 5.16
C ILE A 5 -13.30 -4.41 4.17
N PRO A 6 -13.31 -3.96 2.90
CA PRO A 6 -12.29 -4.33 1.94
C PRO A 6 -10.93 -3.74 2.30
N VAL A 7 -9.88 -4.54 2.14
CA VAL A 7 -8.50 -4.15 2.40
C VAL A 7 -7.69 -4.27 1.12
N THR A 8 -7.05 -3.18 0.72
CA THR A 8 -6.10 -3.16 -0.39
C THR A 8 -4.68 -3.00 0.14
N VAL A 9 -3.81 -3.91 -0.22
CA VAL A 9 -2.37 -3.80 0.08
C VAL A 9 -1.69 -3.10 -1.08
N LEU A 10 -1.03 -1.99 -0.78
CA LEU A 10 -0.26 -1.21 -1.75
C LEU A 10 1.22 -1.47 -1.58
N THR A 11 1.86 -1.98 -2.60
CA THR A 11 3.28 -2.28 -2.65
C THR A 11 3.94 -1.69 -3.90
N GLY A 12 5.23 -1.83 -4.01
CA GLY A 12 6.02 -1.33 -5.14
C GLY A 12 7.41 -0.93 -4.67
N TYR A 13 8.40 -1.05 -5.56
CA TYR A 13 9.79 -0.75 -5.24
C TYR A 13 10.00 0.72 -4.88
N LEU A 14 11.12 1.01 -4.21
CA LEU A 14 11.50 2.38 -3.82
C LEU A 14 11.43 3.35 -5.00
N GLY A 15 10.80 4.50 -4.78
CA GLY A 15 10.67 5.54 -5.79
C GLY A 15 9.63 5.28 -6.89
N ALA A 16 8.84 4.21 -6.83
CA ALA A 16 7.83 3.90 -7.85
C ALA A 16 6.63 4.88 -7.88
N GLY A 17 6.38 5.61 -6.77
CA GLY A 17 5.31 6.59 -6.67
C GLY A 17 4.16 6.22 -5.72
N LYS A 18 4.37 5.27 -4.81
CA LYS A 18 3.37 4.87 -3.80
C LYS A 18 2.90 6.04 -2.94
N THR A 19 3.85 6.81 -2.39
CA THR A 19 3.55 7.98 -1.55
C THR A 19 2.76 9.03 -2.30
N THR A 20 3.09 9.29 -3.57
CA THR A 20 2.36 10.22 -4.44
C THR A 20 0.91 9.78 -4.62
N LEU A 21 0.68 8.49 -4.87
CA LEU A 21 -0.66 7.91 -4.98
C LEU A 21 -1.45 8.05 -3.68
N LEU A 22 -0.83 7.71 -2.55
CA LEU A 22 -1.49 7.83 -1.24
C LEU A 22 -1.84 9.26 -0.88
N ASN A 23 -0.94 10.20 -1.09
CA ASN A 23 -1.20 11.63 -0.86
C ASN A 23 -2.38 12.11 -1.69
N ARG A 24 -2.50 11.64 -2.93
CA ARG A 24 -3.64 11.94 -3.78
C ARG A 24 -4.95 11.37 -3.23
N ILE A 25 -4.95 10.13 -2.79
CA ILE A 25 -6.11 9.49 -2.16
C ILE A 25 -6.53 10.24 -0.89
N LEU A 26 -5.56 10.65 -0.07
CA LEU A 26 -5.82 11.35 1.19
C LEU A 26 -6.29 12.79 1.00
N SER A 27 -5.90 13.46 -0.08
CA SER A 27 -6.18 14.89 -0.30
C SER A 27 -7.39 15.16 -1.21
N GLU A 28 -7.67 14.29 -2.18
CA GLU A 28 -8.74 14.53 -3.14
C GLU A 28 -10.11 14.08 -2.60
N PRO A 29 -11.18 14.86 -2.85
CA PRO A 29 -12.54 14.48 -2.48
C PRO A 29 -13.08 13.41 -3.45
N HIS A 30 -13.07 12.15 -3.05
CA HIS A 30 -13.61 11.02 -3.83
C HIS A 30 -14.89 10.40 -3.22
N GLY A 31 -15.40 10.99 -2.13
CA GLY A 31 -16.63 10.56 -1.46
C GLY A 31 -16.52 9.25 -0.66
N LYS A 32 -15.32 8.71 -0.50
CA LYS A 32 -15.02 7.50 0.28
C LYS A 32 -14.21 7.84 1.52
N LYS A 33 -14.40 7.05 2.57
CA LYS A 33 -13.61 7.14 3.81
C LYS A 33 -12.64 5.98 3.88
N TYR A 34 -11.37 6.26 3.66
CA TYR A 34 -10.31 5.26 3.77
C TYR A 34 -9.53 5.42 5.07
N ALA A 35 -9.21 4.28 5.71
CA ALA A 35 -8.13 4.21 6.66
C ALA A 35 -6.85 3.82 5.91
N VAL A 36 -5.84 4.68 5.93
CA VAL A 36 -4.54 4.41 5.30
C VAL A 36 -3.55 4.08 6.40
N ILE A 37 -2.97 2.89 6.32
CA ILE A 37 -1.96 2.39 7.23
C ILE A 37 -0.63 2.38 6.47
N VAL A 38 0.33 3.17 6.94
CA VAL A 38 1.69 3.18 6.40
C VAL A 38 2.54 2.29 7.30
N ASN A 39 2.89 1.12 6.81
CA ASN A 39 3.73 0.16 7.52
C ASN A 39 5.20 0.38 7.15
N GLU A 40 5.93 1.08 8.01
CA GLU A 40 7.35 1.35 7.83
C GLU A 40 8.20 0.36 8.65
N PHE A 41 9.00 -0.44 7.96
CA PHE A 41 10.16 -1.10 8.52
C PHE A 41 11.42 -0.27 8.17
N GLY A 42 11.87 0.57 9.13
CA GLY A 42 13.11 1.33 8.99
C GLY A 42 12.94 2.77 8.48
N GLU A 43 13.85 3.61 8.93
CA GLU A 43 13.94 5.06 8.73
C GLU A 43 13.64 5.52 7.29
N ILE A 44 12.50 6.11 7.06
CA ILE A 44 12.29 7.03 5.93
C ILE A 44 11.42 8.18 6.42
N GLY A 45 11.98 9.39 6.33
CA GLY A 45 11.27 10.61 6.65
C GLY A 45 10.11 10.86 5.68
N ILE A 46 8.91 10.81 6.19
CA ILE A 46 7.89 11.78 5.84
C ILE A 46 8.38 13.06 6.47
N ASP A 47 8.38 14.18 5.74
CA ASP A 47 8.86 15.47 6.24
C ASP A 47 8.45 15.70 7.68
N ASN A 48 9.45 15.60 8.56
CA ASN A 48 9.31 15.48 10.02
C ASN A 48 9.13 16.83 10.70
N ASP A 49 8.17 17.64 10.30
CA ASP A 49 7.86 18.84 11.09
C ASP A 49 6.81 18.62 12.19
N LEU A 50 6.35 17.38 12.39
CA LEU A 50 5.31 17.07 13.39
C LEU A 50 5.52 15.73 14.09
N VAL A 51 6.66 15.54 14.77
CA VAL A 51 6.82 14.34 15.61
C VAL A 51 7.45 14.63 16.96
N VAL A 52 6.71 14.36 18.02
CA VAL A 52 7.30 13.95 19.30
C VAL A 52 6.48 12.79 19.86
N GLY A 53 7.04 11.58 19.76
CA GLY A 53 6.90 10.54 20.76
C GLY A 53 5.57 9.80 20.89
N ALA A 54 5.21 8.99 19.88
CA ALA A 54 4.35 7.83 20.09
C ALA A 54 4.61 6.78 18.99
N ASP A 55 4.54 5.50 19.34
CA ASP A 55 4.71 4.38 18.39
C ASP A 55 3.59 4.29 17.34
N GLU A 56 2.57 5.13 17.44
CA GLU A 56 1.41 5.19 16.57
C GLU A 56 0.98 6.66 16.37
N GLU A 57 1.05 7.14 15.14
CA GLU A 57 0.51 8.45 14.77
C GLU A 57 -0.75 8.26 13.92
N VAL A 58 -1.84 8.90 14.33
CA VAL A 58 -3.13 8.84 13.64
C VAL A 58 -3.57 10.23 13.28
N PHE A 59 -3.70 10.49 11.98
CA PHE A 59 -4.16 11.79 11.44
C PHE A 59 -5.51 11.63 10.76
N GLU A 60 -6.47 12.46 11.14
CA GLU A 60 -7.75 12.55 10.46
C GLU A 60 -7.72 13.69 9.43
N MET A 61 -8.09 13.39 8.19
CA MET A 61 -8.09 14.31 7.07
C MET A 61 -9.47 14.95 6.89
N ASN A 62 -9.52 16.14 6.29
CA ASN A 62 -10.76 16.90 6.07
C ASN A 62 -11.81 16.15 5.23
N ASN A 63 -11.42 15.18 4.44
CA ASN A 63 -12.31 14.32 3.64
C ASN A 63 -12.84 13.09 4.41
N GLY A 64 -12.50 12.97 5.71
CA GLY A 64 -12.87 11.85 6.57
C GLY A 64 -11.99 10.60 6.41
N CYS A 65 -10.91 10.66 5.62
CA CYS A 65 -9.88 9.63 5.60
C CYS A 65 -9.00 9.73 6.84
N ILE A 66 -8.44 8.60 7.27
CA ILE A 66 -7.50 8.52 8.40
C ILE A 66 -6.19 7.96 7.89
N CYS A 67 -5.07 8.57 8.27
CA CYS A 67 -3.73 8.06 8.03
C CYS A 67 -3.10 7.62 9.36
N CYS A 68 -2.54 6.42 9.38
CA CYS A 68 -1.82 5.87 10.54
C CYS A 68 -0.44 5.40 10.10
N THR A 69 0.60 5.77 10.83
CA THR A 69 1.94 5.21 10.65
C THR A 69 2.17 4.12 11.68
N VAL A 70 2.70 2.99 11.24
CA VAL A 70 2.86 1.80 12.09
C VAL A 70 4.33 1.38 12.10
N ARG A 71 4.90 1.33 13.30
CA ARG A 71 6.23 0.75 13.57
C ARG A 71 6.10 -0.46 14.49
N GLY A 72 5.25 -1.43 14.15
CA GLY A 72 5.05 -2.55 15.05
C GLY A 72 3.92 -3.47 14.64
N ASP A 73 3.03 -3.77 15.56
CA ASP A 73 1.97 -4.74 15.38
C ASP A 73 0.81 -4.20 14.53
N LEU A 74 0.81 -4.58 13.25
CA LEU A 74 -0.25 -4.22 12.29
C LEU A 74 -1.63 -4.71 12.76
N ILE A 75 -1.71 -5.89 13.37
CA ILE A 75 -2.97 -6.48 13.86
C ILE A 75 -3.60 -5.55 14.90
N ARG A 76 -2.82 -5.12 15.89
CA ARG A 76 -3.29 -4.24 16.96
C ARG A 76 -3.83 -2.91 16.43
N ILE A 77 -3.23 -2.37 15.39
CA ILE A 77 -3.69 -1.12 14.79
C ILE A 77 -4.98 -1.32 14.01
N ILE A 78 -5.07 -2.37 13.23
CA ILE A 78 -6.31 -2.72 12.53
C ILE A 78 -7.44 -2.91 13.54
N GLU A 79 -7.21 -3.64 14.62
CA GLU A 79 -8.20 -3.79 15.70
C GLU A 79 -8.59 -2.45 16.32
N GLY A 80 -7.62 -1.58 16.58
CA GLY A 80 -7.85 -0.23 17.09
C GLY A 80 -8.72 0.62 16.15
N LEU A 81 -8.44 0.56 14.85
CA LEU A 81 -9.24 1.22 13.82
C LEU A 81 -10.66 0.67 13.75
N LEU A 82 -10.82 -0.65 13.82
CA LEU A 82 -12.12 -1.33 13.76
C LEU A 82 -13.00 -1.05 15.00
N ARG A 83 -12.42 -0.62 16.12
CA ARG A 83 -13.15 -0.19 17.33
C ARG A 83 -13.59 1.27 17.28
N ARG A 84 -13.01 2.10 16.40
CA ARG A 84 -13.38 3.50 16.27
C ARG A 84 -14.81 3.63 15.72
N LYS A 85 -15.56 4.57 16.26
CA LYS A 85 -16.90 4.93 15.79
C LYS A 85 -16.85 5.64 14.43
N GLY A 86 -16.45 4.94 13.40
CA GLY A 86 -16.42 5.45 12.05
C GLY A 86 -16.45 4.24 11.13
N GLN A 87 -17.43 4.18 10.25
CA GLN A 87 -17.41 3.17 9.20
C GLN A 87 -16.44 3.66 8.13
N PHE A 88 -15.43 2.87 7.84
CA PHE A 88 -14.57 3.07 6.70
C PHE A 88 -15.13 2.29 5.51
N ASP A 89 -15.06 2.88 4.33
CA ASP A 89 -15.43 2.21 3.08
C ASP A 89 -14.33 1.23 2.63
N GLY A 90 -13.11 1.40 3.16
CA GLY A 90 -11.99 0.52 2.89
C GLY A 90 -10.75 0.86 3.72
N ILE A 91 -9.81 -0.07 3.76
CA ILE A 91 -8.49 0.08 4.39
C ILE A 91 -7.44 -0.07 3.30
N LEU A 92 -6.48 0.86 3.26
CA LEU A 92 -5.29 0.78 2.41
C LEU A 92 -4.07 0.55 3.30
N VAL A 93 -3.30 -0.48 3.02
CA VAL A 93 -2.06 -0.78 3.76
C VAL A 93 -0.88 -0.60 2.81
N GLU A 94 -0.08 0.44 3.03
CA GLU A 94 1.18 0.61 2.30
C GLU A 94 2.29 -0.20 2.95
N THR A 95 2.99 -1.00 2.14
CA THR A 95 4.23 -1.68 2.54
C THR A 95 5.45 -0.86 2.12
N THR A 96 6.58 -1.05 2.79
CA THR A 96 7.85 -0.43 2.38
C THR A 96 8.28 -0.91 1.00
N GLY A 97 9.10 -0.09 0.30
CA GLY A 97 9.56 -0.40 -1.05
C GLY A 97 10.47 -1.63 -1.18
N LEU A 98 10.98 -2.15 -0.06
CA LEU A 98 11.81 -3.36 0.00
C LEU A 98 11.06 -4.55 0.62
N ALA A 99 9.79 -4.37 1.04
CA ALA A 99 9.04 -5.42 1.69
C ALA A 99 8.44 -6.41 0.70
N ASP A 100 8.39 -7.68 1.11
CA ASP A 100 7.53 -8.69 0.53
C ASP A 100 6.08 -8.40 0.98
N PRO A 101 5.10 -8.26 0.08
CA PRO A 101 3.72 -8.02 0.45
C PRO A 101 3.01 -9.22 1.09
N ALA A 102 3.53 -10.43 0.90
CA ALA A 102 2.88 -11.66 1.34
C ALA A 102 2.61 -11.70 2.86
N PRO A 103 3.55 -11.35 3.78
CA PRO A 103 3.29 -11.36 5.21
C PRO A 103 2.17 -10.40 5.62
N VAL A 104 2.10 -9.23 5.00
CA VAL A 104 1.03 -8.24 5.25
C VAL A 104 -0.32 -8.79 4.79
N ALA A 105 -0.39 -9.34 3.58
CA ALA A 105 -1.61 -9.95 3.05
C ALA A 105 -2.08 -11.12 3.92
N GLN A 106 -1.16 -11.97 4.41
CA GLN A 106 -1.48 -13.10 5.28
C GLN A 106 -2.15 -12.70 6.59
N THR A 107 -1.83 -11.53 7.15
CA THR A 107 -2.45 -11.01 8.37
C THR A 107 -3.99 -11.02 8.27
N PHE A 108 -4.55 -10.71 7.11
CA PHE A 108 -5.99 -10.64 6.88
C PHE A 108 -6.67 -12.00 6.74
N PHE A 109 -5.90 -13.08 6.61
CA PHE A 109 -6.41 -14.46 6.56
C PHE A 109 -6.16 -15.25 7.83
N MET A 110 -5.02 -14.98 8.49
CA MET A 110 -4.55 -15.80 9.61
C MET A 110 -5.10 -15.36 10.97
N ASP A 111 -5.40 -14.07 11.12
CA ASP A 111 -5.98 -13.53 12.34
C ASP A 111 -7.52 -13.64 12.30
N GLU A 112 -8.10 -14.33 13.28
CA GLU A 112 -9.54 -14.58 13.31
C GLU A 112 -10.36 -13.31 13.52
N ASP A 113 -9.92 -12.39 14.38
CA ASP A 113 -10.65 -11.17 14.72
C ASP A 113 -10.60 -10.16 13.57
N VAL A 114 -9.44 -10.01 12.93
CA VAL A 114 -9.25 -9.18 11.74
C VAL A 114 -10.02 -9.78 10.56
N GLY A 115 -9.85 -11.07 10.30
CA GLY A 115 -10.49 -11.77 9.18
C GLY A 115 -12.03 -11.85 9.31
N ALA A 116 -12.58 -11.77 10.53
CA ALA A 116 -14.03 -11.69 10.73
C ALA A 116 -14.63 -10.37 10.24
N LYS A 117 -13.88 -9.27 10.29
CA LYS A 117 -14.35 -7.91 10.01
C LYS A 117 -13.82 -7.33 8.69
N THR A 118 -12.74 -7.87 8.16
CA THR A 118 -12.10 -7.40 6.94
C THR A 118 -12.01 -8.50 5.88
N ALA A 119 -11.82 -8.11 4.63
CA ALA A 119 -11.52 -9.03 3.54
C ALA A 119 -10.44 -8.43 2.65
N LEU A 120 -9.40 -9.19 2.35
CA LEU A 120 -8.40 -8.77 1.35
C LEU A 120 -9.10 -8.65 -0.01
N ASP A 121 -9.09 -7.45 -0.56
CA ASP A 121 -9.68 -7.12 -1.85
C ASP A 121 -8.66 -7.30 -2.98
N ALA A 122 -7.51 -6.65 -2.85
CA ALA A 122 -6.45 -6.74 -3.83
C ALA A 122 -5.07 -6.39 -3.25
N VAL A 123 -4.03 -6.92 -3.89
CA VAL A 123 -2.66 -6.44 -3.78
C VAL A 123 -2.34 -5.63 -5.03
N VAL A 124 -2.09 -4.34 -4.84
CA VAL A 124 -1.79 -3.38 -5.91
C VAL A 124 -0.32 -3.03 -5.87
N THR A 125 0.38 -3.29 -6.96
CA THR A 125 1.81 -2.93 -7.10
C THR A 125 1.96 -1.71 -7.99
N VAL A 126 2.60 -0.67 -7.47
CA VAL A 126 3.03 0.49 -8.28
C VAL A 126 4.43 0.20 -8.82
N ALA A 127 4.57 0.20 -10.13
CA ALA A 127 5.81 -0.06 -10.84
C ALA A 127 6.26 1.17 -11.65
N ASP A 128 7.55 1.49 -11.55
CA ASP A 128 8.17 2.56 -12.33
C ASP A 128 8.50 2.05 -13.73
N ALA A 129 7.80 2.56 -14.75
CA ALA A 129 7.95 2.11 -16.13
C ALA A 129 9.40 2.27 -16.65
N LYS A 130 10.13 3.28 -16.17
CA LYS A 130 11.50 3.55 -16.61
C LYS A 130 12.53 2.60 -15.98
N TRP A 131 12.38 2.29 -14.69
CA TRP A 131 13.42 1.60 -13.93
C TRP A 131 13.09 0.14 -13.60
N LEU A 132 11.85 -0.33 -13.85
CA LEU A 132 11.43 -1.67 -13.48
C LEU A 132 12.34 -2.77 -14.03
N LYS A 133 12.73 -2.70 -15.30
CA LYS A 133 13.59 -3.71 -15.94
C LYS A 133 14.93 -3.90 -15.24
N ASP A 134 15.53 -2.79 -14.80
CA ASP A 134 16.80 -2.84 -14.10
C ASP A 134 16.58 -3.41 -12.68
N ARG A 135 15.52 -3.01 -12.00
CA ARG A 135 15.17 -3.55 -10.68
C ARG A 135 14.85 -5.04 -10.71
N LEU A 136 14.20 -5.53 -11.77
CA LEU A 136 13.93 -6.97 -11.92
C LEU A 136 15.20 -7.81 -12.05
N LYS A 137 16.33 -7.22 -12.50
CA LYS A 137 17.62 -7.89 -12.57
C LYS A 137 18.32 -7.95 -11.23
N ASP A 138 18.26 -6.85 -10.45
CA ASP A 138 19.13 -6.63 -9.30
C ASP A 138 18.41 -6.77 -7.96
N ALA A 139 17.07 -6.73 -7.95
CA ALA A 139 16.26 -6.72 -6.73
C ALA A 139 15.20 -7.83 -6.74
N PRO A 140 15.41 -8.92 -5.98
CA PRO A 140 14.42 -9.98 -5.81
C PRO A 140 13.07 -9.47 -5.30
N GLU A 141 13.09 -8.43 -4.47
CA GLU A 141 11.89 -7.80 -3.91
C GLU A 141 10.98 -7.24 -5.01
N ALA A 142 11.57 -6.60 -6.04
CA ALA A 142 10.80 -6.08 -7.18
C ALA A 142 10.08 -7.19 -7.93
N LYS A 143 10.74 -8.34 -8.12
CA LYS A 143 10.14 -9.52 -8.75
C LYS A 143 9.01 -10.12 -7.92
N ASN A 144 9.20 -10.23 -6.61
CA ASN A 144 8.18 -10.73 -5.70
C ASN A 144 6.95 -9.81 -5.67
N GLN A 145 7.16 -8.49 -5.64
CA GLN A 145 6.08 -7.50 -5.67
C GLN A 145 5.24 -7.60 -6.95
N ILE A 146 5.88 -7.80 -8.11
CA ILE A 146 5.17 -8.02 -9.37
C ILE A 146 4.44 -9.37 -9.37
N GLY A 147 5.11 -10.44 -8.91
CA GLY A 147 4.54 -11.79 -8.91
C GLY A 147 3.35 -11.97 -7.96
N PHE A 148 3.30 -11.18 -6.89
CA PHE A 148 2.22 -11.25 -5.89
C PHE A 148 1.05 -10.29 -6.16
N ALA A 149 1.16 -9.43 -7.17
CA ALA A 149 0.15 -8.42 -7.46
C ALA A 149 -1.10 -8.99 -8.14
N ASP A 150 -2.27 -8.53 -7.72
CA ASP A 150 -3.53 -8.68 -8.45
C ASP A 150 -3.68 -7.59 -9.52
N ILE A 151 -3.19 -6.40 -9.21
CA ILE A 151 -3.22 -5.22 -10.08
C ILE A 151 -1.84 -4.57 -10.11
N ILE A 152 -1.38 -4.22 -11.30
CA ILE A 152 -0.11 -3.50 -11.48
C ILE A 152 -0.39 -2.15 -12.12
N LEU A 153 0.00 -1.08 -11.44
CA LEU A 153 -0.08 0.29 -11.92
C LEU A 153 1.29 0.70 -12.46
N LEU A 154 1.41 0.81 -13.77
CA LEU A 154 2.60 1.38 -14.40
C LEU A 154 2.59 2.89 -14.28
N ASN A 155 3.52 3.41 -13.51
CA ASN A 155 3.69 4.85 -13.27
C ASN A 155 4.86 5.39 -14.08
N LYS A 156 4.93 6.72 -14.23
CA LYS A 156 5.99 7.44 -14.95
C LYS A 156 6.10 7.02 -16.42
N THR A 157 5.00 6.70 -17.04
CA THR A 157 4.91 6.28 -18.44
C THR A 157 5.31 7.39 -19.43
N ASP A 158 5.26 8.64 -18.98
CA ASP A 158 5.78 9.82 -19.69
C ASP A 158 7.30 9.84 -19.86
N LEU A 159 8.04 9.03 -19.09
CA LEU A 159 9.50 8.93 -19.13
C LEU A 159 10.01 7.84 -20.08
N VAL A 160 9.13 7.11 -20.75
CA VAL A 160 9.47 6.01 -21.65
C VAL A 160 8.75 6.17 -22.98
N SER A 161 9.34 5.61 -24.06
CA SER A 161 8.70 5.54 -25.36
C SER A 161 7.60 4.46 -25.37
N PRO A 162 6.66 4.48 -26.35
CA PRO A 162 5.66 3.41 -26.51
C PRO A 162 6.28 2.02 -26.68
N ASP A 163 7.45 1.92 -27.34
CA ASP A 163 8.15 0.64 -27.51
C ASP A 163 8.77 0.15 -26.21
N GLU A 164 9.39 1.04 -25.43
CA GLU A 164 9.90 0.73 -24.10
C GLU A 164 8.79 0.30 -23.15
N LEU A 165 7.62 0.96 -23.21
CA LEU A 165 6.47 0.61 -22.40
C LEU A 165 5.98 -0.80 -22.72
N ARG A 166 5.84 -1.15 -24.01
CA ARG A 166 5.48 -2.51 -24.44
C ARG A 166 6.48 -3.56 -23.96
N ASP A 167 7.76 -3.24 -23.97
CA ASP A 167 8.81 -4.12 -23.49
C ASP A 167 8.70 -4.34 -21.96
N VAL A 168 8.44 -3.28 -21.20
CA VAL A 168 8.17 -3.38 -19.73
C VAL A 168 6.95 -4.24 -19.45
N GLU A 169 5.85 -4.03 -20.17
CA GLU A 169 4.64 -4.86 -20.05
C GLU A 169 4.94 -6.34 -20.35
N GLY A 170 5.77 -6.61 -21.36
CA GLY A 170 6.22 -7.96 -21.69
C GLY A 170 6.97 -8.65 -20.54
N HIS A 171 7.85 -7.90 -19.85
CA HIS A 171 8.56 -8.42 -18.67
C HIS A 171 7.63 -8.69 -17.50
N ILE A 172 6.64 -7.83 -17.27
CA ILE A 172 5.62 -8.04 -16.25
C ILE A 172 4.83 -9.31 -16.55
N ARG A 173 4.30 -9.45 -17.75
CA ARG A 173 3.50 -10.62 -18.17
C ARG A 173 4.29 -11.92 -18.18
N ALA A 174 5.60 -11.87 -18.17
CA ALA A 174 6.45 -13.07 -18.02
C ALA A 174 6.54 -13.54 -16.55
N ILE A 175 6.16 -12.69 -15.59
CA ILE A 175 6.21 -12.99 -14.16
C ILE A 175 4.82 -13.25 -13.59
N ASN A 176 3.82 -12.50 -14.05
CA ASN A 176 2.43 -12.52 -13.54
C ASN A 176 1.40 -12.56 -14.68
#